data_d3af3adc2eadb06c8bb3d45d441776ca
#
_entry.id   d3af3adc2eadb06c8bb3d45d441776ca
#
_cell.length_a   1.000
_cell.length_b   1.000
_cell.length_c   1.000
_cell.angle_alpha   90.00
_cell.angle_beta   90.00
_cell.angle_gamma   90.00
#
_symmetry.space_group_name_H-M   'P 1'
#
loop_
_entity.id
_entity.type
_entity.pdbx_description
1 polymer ?
#
loop_
_entity_poly.entity_id
_entity_poly.type
_entity_poly.pdbx_seq_one_letter_code
_entity_poly.pdbx_strand_id
1 'polypeptide(L)'
;MVTTRDDIRNIAIIAHVDHGKTTLVDELLKQSGVFRANQEVQERVMDSNDIERERGITILSKNTAVFYKDTKINIIDTPGHADFGGEVERVLKMVNGVVLVVDAFEGTMPQTKFVLMKALALNLPVIVCINKIDRPEARPAEVIDEVLELFMDLDASDEQLDCPFIYASARDGYAMYNLDDEKKDMTPLFETIVNYIPAPTGDPDANTQVLISTIDYNEYVGRIGIGKVDNGSLKVNQEAVVVNHHDPDKLEKVRISKLYEFDGLNKVDVSEAKIGSIVAISGIADIHIGDTICSPENPVAIPFQKISEPTISMNFIVNDSPLAGQEGKYVTSRHIRDRLFRELNTDVSLRVEETDSPDSLKVSGRGELHLSVLIENMRREGYEFAVSKAEVLYHYDENGKKLEPMELAYVDVPDEFTGAVISKLQQRKGELLNMGSIAGGYTRLEFKIPSRGLIGYRGEFMTDTKGNGIINTMFDGYELSLIHISEPTRRTPIS
;
A
#
# COMPACT_ATOMS: atom_id res chain seq x y z
N MET A 1 -24.83 -1.34 23.82
CA MET A 1 -23.66 -1.06 24.72
C MET A 1 -22.38 -1.39 23.98
N VAL A 2 -21.38 -0.50 24.06
CA VAL A 2 -20.07 -0.82 23.46
C VAL A 2 -19.45 -2.00 24.20
N THR A 3 -19.05 -3.02 23.47
CA THR A 3 -18.38 -4.23 23.98
C THR A 3 -17.03 -4.40 23.30
N THR A 4 -16.12 -5.10 23.97
CA THR A 4 -14.79 -5.41 23.48
C THR A 4 -14.72 -6.89 23.08
N ARG A 5 -14.05 -7.16 21.95
CA ARG A 5 -13.82 -8.52 21.44
C ARG A 5 -12.40 -8.97 21.76
N ASP A 6 -12.19 -9.44 22.99
CA ASP A 6 -10.86 -9.83 23.49
C ASP A 6 -10.24 -11.03 22.74
N ASP A 7 -11.06 -11.81 22.04
CA ASP A 7 -10.67 -12.96 21.24
C ASP A 7 -10.12 -12.62 19.85
N ILE A 8 -10.05 -11.31 19.50
CA ILE A 8 -9.55 -10.85 18.19
C ILE A 8 -8.53 -9.74 18.37
N ARG A 9 -7.50 -9.74 17.50
CA ARG A 9 -6.61 -8.60 17.24
C ARG A 9 -6.52 -8.38 15.73
N ASN A 10 -6.61 -7.11 15.30
CA ASN A 10 -6.46 -6.72 13.91
C ASN A 10 -5.21 -5.87 13.78
N ILE A 11 -4.22 -6.34 13.06
CA ILE A 11 -2.94 -5.65 12.88
C ILE A 11 -2.59 -5.46 11.41
N ALA A 12 -1.90 -4.37 11.10
CA ALA A 12 -1.20 -4.19 9.84
C ALA A 12 0.30 -4.38 10.05
N ILE A 13 0.97 -5.04 9.10
CA ILE A 13 2.43 -5.12 9.11
C ILE A 13 2.96 -4.16 8.06
N ILE A 14 3.78 -3.22 8.48
CA ILE A 14 4.42 -2.21 7.64
C ILE A 14 5.93 -2.36 7.71
N ALA A 15 6.59 -2.21 6.56
CA ALA A 15 8.03 -2.27 6.45
C ALA A 15 8.50 -1.59 5.18
N HIS A 16 9.77 -1.22 5.15
CA HIS A 16 10.45 -0.94 3.89
C HIS A 16 10.63 -2.23 3.06
N VAL A 17 10.85 -2.08 1.76
CA VAL A 17 11.22 -3.20 0.86
C VAL A 17 12.45 -3.90 1.44
N ASP A 18 12.47 -5.21 1.37
CA ASP A 18 13.55 -6.09 1.88
C ASP A 18 13.81 -6.06 3.40
N HIS A 19 13.07 -5.33 4.23
CA HIS A 19 13.19 -5.41 5.70
C HIS A 19 12.69 -6.75 6.29
N GLY A 20 12.15 -7.64 5.46
CA GLY A 20 11.74 -8.99 5.85
C GLY A 20 10.30 -9.13 6.30
N LYS A 21 9.42 -8.21 5.87
CA LYS A 21 7.98 -8.24 6.17
C LYS A 21 7.33 -9.57 5.80
N THR A 22 7.46 -10.02 4.54
CA THR A 22 6.88 -11.28 4.04
C THR A 22 7.44 -12.48 4.80
N THR A 23 8.75 -12.51 5.05
CA THR A 23 9.38 -13.59 5.83
C THR A 23 8.86 -13.66 7.26
N LEU A 24 8.60 -12.48 7.88
CA LEU A 24 8.02 -12.41 9.22
C LEU A 24 6.59 -12.98 9.24
N VAL A 25 5.75 -12.60 8.27
CA VAL A 25 4.38 -13.12 8.15
C VAL A 25 4.37 -14.61 7.90
N ASP A 26 5.23 -15.10 7.01
CA ASP A 26 5.39 -16.53 6.74
C ASP A 26 5.75 -17.31 8.01
N GLU A 27 6.64 -16.76 8.83
CA GLU A 27 7.06 -17.40 10.07
C GLU A 27 5.96 -17.38 11.13
N LEU A 28 5.20 -16.31 11.25
CA LEU A 28 4.02 -16.26 12.11
C LEU A 28 2.96 -17.29 11.67
N LEU A 29 2.73 -17.45 10.37
CA LEU A 29 1.84 -18.48 9.83
C LEU A 29 2.32 -19.90 10.15
N LYS A 30 3.61 -20.18 10.02
CA LYS A 30 4.19 -21.49 10.34
C LYS A 30 4.02 -21.84 11.81
N GLN A 31 4.38 -20.92 12.70
CA GLN A 31 4.38 -21.16 14.15
C GLN A 31 2.99 -21.13 14.77
N SER A 32 2.01 -20.51 14.11
CA SER A 32 0.59 -20.56 14.55
C SER A 32 -0.10 -21.92 14.27
N GLY A 33 0.57 -22.85 13.59
CA GLY A 33 0.01 -24.18 13.28
C GLY A 33 -0.99 -24.20 12.11
N VAL A 34 -1.07 -23.13 11.32
CA VAL A 34 -1.91 -23.05 10.11
C VAL A 34 -1.48 -24.09 9.07
N PHE A 35 -0.20 -24.41 9.00
CA PHE A 35 0.32 -25.44 8.09
C PHE A 35 0.45 -26.79 8.79
N ARG A 36 0.11 -27.86 8.09
CA ARG A 36 0.33 -29.24 8.59
C ARG A 36 1.83 -29.53 8.66
N ALA A 37 2.25 -30.28 9.67
CA ALA A 37 3.66 -30.59 9.96
C ALA A 37 4.48 -31.19 8.78
N ASN A 38 3.82 -31.74 7.75
CA ASN A 38 4.45 -32.35 6.57
C ASN A 38 4.16 -31.56 5.27
N GLN A 39 3.64 -30.35 5.35
CA GLN A 39 3.38 -29.54 4.17
C GLN A 39 4.65 -28.75 3.83
N GLU A 40 5.27 -29.02 2.68
CA GLU A 40 6.31 -28.16 2.12
C GLU A 40 5.68 -26.81 1.80
N VAL A 41 6.01 -25.80 2.58
CA VAL A 41 5.55 -24.43 2.37
C VAL A 41 6.58 -23.74 1.49
N GLN A 42 6.16 -23.27 0.33
CA GLN A 42 7.00 -22.39 -0.50
C GLN A 42 7.33 -21.14 0.30
N GLU A 43 8.56 -20.67 0.22
CA GLU A 43 8.92 -19.35 0.77
C GLU A 43 8.08 -18.24 0.12
N ARG A 44 7.78 -17.20 0.88
CA ARG A 44 6.94 -16.05 0.46
C ARG A 44 5.52 -16.46 0.06
N VAL A 45 4.86 -17.20 0.93
CA VAL A 45 3.48 -17.70 0.70
C VAL A 45 2.49 -16.56 0.46
N MET A 46 2.72 -15.40 1.07
CA MET A 46 1.90 -14.21 0.87
C MET A 46 2.11 -13.54 -0.50
N ASP A 47 3.27 -13.70 -1.12
CA ASP A 47 3.56 -13.11 -2.43
C ASP A 47 3.00 -14.02 -3.53
N SER A 48 1.71 -13.86 -3.84
CA SER A 48 1.01 -14.68 -4.84
C SER A 48 1.33 -14.31 -6.29
N ASN A 49 1.86 -13.11 -6.52
CA ASN A 49 2.22 -12.60 -7.85
C ASN A 49 3.73 -12.81 -8.09
N ASP A 50 4.08 -13.35 -9.26
CA ASP A 50 5.48 -13.57 -9.63
C ASP A 50 6.30 -12.26 -9.63
N ILE A 51 5.67 -11.13 -9.96
CA ILE A 51 6.32 -9.81 -9.92
C ILE A 51 6.64 -9.39 -8.47
N GLU A 52 5.75 -9.67 -7.52
CA GLU A 52 6.01 -9.42 -6.10
C GLU A 52 7.23 -10.22 -5.62
N ARG A 53 7.29 -11.51 -5.99
CA ARG A 53 8.41 -12.40 -5.64
C ARG A 53 9.73 -11.95 -6.27
N GLU A 54 9.72 -11.57 -7.53
CA GLU A 54 10.93 -11.16 -8.26
C GLU A 54 11.46 -9.80 -7.80
N ARG A 55 10.56 -8.86 -7.51
CA ARG A 55 10.91 -7.51 -7.09
C ARG A 55 11.05 -7.34 -5.58
N GLY A 56 10.64 -8.32 -4.79
CA GLY A 56 10.64 -8.27 -3.33
C GLY A 56 9.67 -7.26 -2.73
N ILE A 57 8.66 -6.79 -3.49
CA ILE A 57 7.69 -5.77 -3.07
C ILE A 57 6.30 -6.35 -2.93
N THR A 58 5.53 -5.89 -1.94
CA THR A 58 4.09 -6.13 -1.88
C THR A 58 3.37 -5.09 -2.73
N ILE A 59 2.57 -5.53 -3.68
CA ILE A 59 1.81 -4.66 -4.59
C ILE A 59 0.37 -4.51 -4.10
N LEU A 60 -0.25 -5.62 -3.70
CA LEU A 60 -1.63 -5.65 -3.22
C LEU A 60 -1.68 -6.05 -1.75
N SER A 61 -2.52 -5.39 -0.98
CA SER A 61 -2.81 -5.76 0.41
C SER A 61 -3.42 -7.15 0.48
N LYS A 62 -2.93 -7.97 1.40
CA LYS A 62 -3.42 -9.34 1.60
C LYS A 62 -3.86 -9.52 3.04
N ASN A 63 -4.94 -10.25 3.20
CA ASN A 63 -5.49 -10.57 4.50
C ASN A 63 -5.17 -12.02 4.84
N THR A 64 -4.67 -12.23 6.04
CA THR A 64 -4.48 -13.56 6.61
C THR A 64 -4.87 -13.56 8.08
N ALA A 65 -5.06 -14.72 8.66
CA ALA A 65 -5.35 -14.84 10.07
C ALA A 65 -4.55 -15.98 10.68
N VAL A 66 -4.02 -15.75 11.87
CA VAL A 66 -3.31 -16.75 12.67
C VAL A 66 -3.97 -16.87 14.04
N PHE A 67 -3.77 -17.98 14.71
CA PHE A 67 -4.25 -18.18 16.07
C PHE A 67 -3.07 -18.27 17.02
N TYR A 68 -3.15 -17.52 18.09
CA TYR A 68 -2.22 -17.64 19.21
C TYR A 68 -3.02 -17.84 20.49
N LYS A 69 -2.88 -19.04 21.10
CA LYS A 69 -3.76 -19.48 22.20
C LYS A 69 -5.23 -19.36 21.76
N ASP A 70 -6.04 -18.63 22.51
CA ASP A 70 -7.48 -18.42 22.24
C ASP A 70 -7.76 -17.12 21.44
N THR A 71 -6.74 -16.45 20.94
CA THR A 71 -6.87 -15.18 20.22
C THR A 71 -6.61 -15.35 18.72
N LYS A 72 -7.58 -14.92 17.91
CA LYS A 72 -7.42 -14.78 16.46
C LYS A 72 -6.72 -13.45 16.14
N ILE A 73 -5.61 -13.51 15.45
CA ILE A 73 -4.86 -12.34 14.99
C ILE A 73 -5.05 -12.23 13.49
N ASN A 74 -5.84 -11.25 13.05
CA ASN A 74 -5.94 -10.89 11.64
C ASN A 74 -4.75 -10.01 11.28
N ILE A 75 -4.02 -10.43 10.27
CA ILE A 75 -2.82 -9.75 9.77
C ILE A 75 -3.13 -9.24 8.37
N ILE A 76 -2.97 -7.93 8.18
CA ILE A 76 -3.08 -7.31 6.87
C ILE A 76 -1.68 -6.92 6.41
N ASP A 77 -1.21 -7.55 5.36
CA ASP A 77 0.04 -7.21 4.70
C ASP A 77 -0.17 -5.96 3.83
N THR A 78 0.63 -4.91 4.05
CA THR A 78 0.47 -3.62 3.38
C THR A 78 1.55 -3.39 2.33
N PRO A 79 1.22 -2.77 1.18
CA PRO A 79 2.25 -2.28 0.27
C PRO A 79 3.20 -1.30 0.95
N GLY A 80 4.50 -1.44 0.68
CA GLY A 80 5.52 -0.54 1.21
C GLY A 80 5.79 0.69 0.33
N HIS A 81 5.35 0.69 -0.92
CA HIS A 81 5.67 1.75 -1.88
C HIS A 81 4.60 2.85 -1.90
N ALA A 82 5.05 4.12 -2.02
CA ALA A 82 4.16 5.29 -1.99
C ALA A 82 3.11 5.31 -3.11
N ASP A 83 3.39 4.71 -4.28
CA ASP A 83 2.43 4.58 -5.38
C ASP A 83 1.15 3.83 -4.97
N PHE A 84 1.23 3.01 -3.91
CA PHE A 84 0.12 2.27 -3.33
C PHE A 84 -0.41 2.89 -2.03
N GLY A 85 -0.04 4.14 -1.72
CA GLY A 85 -0.36 4.83 -0.47
C GLY A 85 -1.85 4.90 -0.13
N GLY A 86 -2.72 4.97 -1.11
CA GLY A 86 -4.17 4.94 -0.87
C GLY A 86 -4.68 3.58 -0.38
N GLU A 87 -3.99 2.48 -0.68
CA GLU A 87 -4.32 1.17 -0.11
C GLU A 87 -3.90 1.09 1.36
N VAL A 88 -2.74 1.66 1.67
CA VAL A 88 -2.25 1.74 3.05
C VAL A 88 -3.25 2.45 3.95
N GLU A 89 -3.75 3.62 3.57
CA GLU A 89 -4.73 4.37 4.37
C GLU A 89 -6.02 3.58 4.62
N ARG A 90 -6.48 2.83 3.63
CA ARG A 90 -7.68 1.99 3.75
C ARG A 90 -7.48 0.81 4.69
N VAL A 91 -6.32 0.16 4.57
CA VAL A 91 -5.94 -0.95 5.44
C VAL A 91 -5.84 -0.49 6.89
N LEU A 92 -5.19 0.65 7.15
CA LEU A 92 -5.02 1.18 8.49
C LEU A 92 -6.34 1.47 9.21
N LYS A 93 -7.44 1.72 8.49
CA LYS A 93 -8.77 1.86 9.10
C LYS A 93 -9.39 0.54 9.56
N MET A 94 -8.94 -0.60 9.03
CA MET A 94 -9.45 -1.91 9.44
C MET A 94 -8.73 -2.47 10.69
N VAL A 95 -7.58 -1.92 11.06
CA VAL A 95 -6.74 -2.47 12.11
C VAL A 95 -6.84 -1.68 13.41
N ASN A 96 -6.40 -2.31 14.49
CA ASN A 96 -6.35 -1.74 15.83
C ASN A 96 -4.92 -1.38 16.26
N GLY A 97 -3.93 -1.77 15.47
CA GLY A 97 -2.54 -1.43 15.70
C GLY A 97 -1.64 -1.91 14.57
N VAL A 98 -0.38 -1.57 14.66
CA VAL A 98 0.60 -1.75 13.60
C VAL A 98 1.86 -2.44 14.14
N VAL A 99 2.43 -3.34 13.36
CA VAL A 99 3.79 -3.86 13.57
C VAL A 99 4.70 -3.23 12.52
N LEU A 100 5.60 -2.38 12.97
CA LEU A 100 6.62 -1.73 12.16
C LEU A 100 7.88 -2.61 12.14
N VAL A 101 8.23 -3.16 10.97
CA VAL A 101 9.42 -4.00 10.81
C VAL A 101 10.56 -3.15 10.26
N VAL A 102 11.67 -3.11 10.99
CA VAL A 102 12.87 -2.33 10.65
C VAL A 102 14.06 -3.27 10.59
N ASP A 103 14.87 -3.17 9.55
CA ASP A 103 16.13 -3.94 9.42
C ASP A 103 17.16 -3.42 10.44
N ALA A 104 17.74 -4.33 11.22
CA ALA A 104 18.71 -4.02 12.27
C ALA A 104 20.02 -3.37 11.77
N PHE A 105 20.29 -3.41 10.47
CA PHE A 105 21.44 -2.77 9.84
C PHE A 105 21.06 -1.49 9.09
N GLU A 106 20.04 -1.57 8.23
CA GLU A 106 19.65 -0.44 7.36
C GLU A 106 18.97 0.69 8.13
N GLY A 107 18.25 0.36 9.22
CA GLY A 107 17.55 1.35 10.04
C GLY A 107 16.27 1.88 9.39
N THR A 108 15.91 3.12 9.67
CA THR A 108 14.70 3.76 9.16
C THR A 108 14.89 4.22 7.72
N MET A 109 13.89 3.91 6.88
CA MET A 109 13.92 4.23 5.45
C MET A 109 12.74 5.16 5.08
N PRO A 110 12.86 5.99 4.02
CA PRO A 110 11.86 7.01 3.67
C PRO A 110 10.43 6.48 3.47
N GLN A 111 10.28 5.28 2.91
CA GLN A 111 8.96 4.68 2.71
C GLN A 111 8.27 4.36 4.03
N THR A 112 9.04 3.97 5.04
CA THR A 112 8.55 3.74 6.41
C THR A 112 7.93 5.00 6.99
N LYS A 113 8.54 6.17 6.75
CA LYS A 113 8.06 7.48 7.23
C LYS A 113 6.61 7.76 6.79
N PHE A 114 6.28 7.50 5.52
CA PHE A 114 4.93 7.74 5.00
C PHE A 114 3.87 6.89 5.69
N VAL A 115 4.10 5.58 5.78
CA VAL A 115 3.12 4.66 6.37
C VAL A 115 2.99 4.89 7.87
N LEU A 116 4.12 5.14 8.55
CA LEU A 116 4.14 5.45 9.98
C LEU A 116 3.40 6.76 10.28
N MET A 117 3.62 7.81 9.51
CA MET A 117 2.89 9.09 9.65
C MET A 117 1.37 8.88 9.59
N LYS A 118 0.89 8.03 8.66
CA LYS A 118 -0.54 7.72 8.55
C LYS A 118 -1.05 6.91 9.75
N ALA A 119 -0.27 5.96 10.25
CA ALA A 119 -0.62 5.17 11.43
C ALA A 119 -0.71 6.05 12.69
N LEU A 120 0.28 6.93 12.90
CA LEU A 120 0.31 7.88 14.02
C LEU A 120 -0.84 8.88 13.97
N ALA A 121 -1.17 9.41 12.78
CA ALA A 121 -2.31 10.31 12.58
C ALA A 121 -3.67 9.66 12.91
N LEU A 122 -3.77 8.34 12.80
CA LEU A 122 -4.94 7.56 13.22
C LEU A 122 -4.87 7.11 14.69
N ASN A 123 -3.87 7.55 15.45
CA ASN A 123 -3.61 7.14 16.84
C ASN A 123 -3.53 5.61 17.01
N LEU A 124 -3.00 4.91 16.01
CA LEU A 124 -2.79 3.47 16.12
C LEU A 124 -1.54 3.19 16.95
N PRO A 125 -1.62 2.30 17.97
CA PRO A 125 -0.44 1.83 18.68
C PRO A 125 0.49 1.06 17.74
N VAL A 126 1.79 1.29 17.91
CA VAL A 126 2.84 0.71 17.05
C VAL A 126 3.74 -0.19 17.90
N ILE A 127 3.97 -1.42 17.43
CA ILE A 127 5.01 -2.32 17.93
C ILE A 127 6.17 -2.23 16.95
N VAL A 128 7.37 -1.96 17.42
CA VAL A 128 8.56 -1.90 16.58
C VAL A 128 9.28 -3.24 16.64
N CYS A 129 9.40 -3.91 15.50
CA CYS A 129 10.12 -5.17 15.35
C CYS A 129 11.46 -4.93 14.64
N ILE A 130 12.55 -4.95 15.37
CA ILE A 130 13.91 -4.85 14.84
C ILE A 130 14.30 -6.23 14.30
N ASN A 131 14.22 -6.39 13.00
CA ASN A 131 14.41 -7.66 12.31
C ASN A 131 15.85 -7.82 11.79
N LYS A 132 16.24 -9.05 11.47
CA LYS A 132 17.55 -9.44 10.95
C LYS A 132 18.70 -9.19 11.94
N ILE A 133 18.44 -9.36 13.22
CA ILE A 133 19.48 -9.27 14.28
C ILE A 133 20.54 -10.37 14.19
N ASP A 134 20.31 -11.39 13.35
CA ASP A 134 21.25 -12.45 13.02
C ASP A 134 22.43 -11.98 12.14
N ARG A 135 22.32 -10.81 11.51
CA ARG A 135 23.38 -10.25 10.66
C ARG A 135 24.57 -9.80 11.50
N PRO A 136 25.82 -10.06 11.07
CA PRO A 136 27.01 -9.61 11.77
C PRO A 136 27.13 -8.08 11.91
N GLU A 137 26.57 -7.35 10.92
CA GLU A 137 26.59 -5.89 10.84
C GLU A 137 25.42 -5.24 11.59
N ALA A 138 24.56 -6.02 12.25
CA ALA A 138 23.39 -5.50 12.96
C ALA A 138 23.81 -4.52 14.07
N ARG A 139 23.11 -3.36 14.11
CA ARG A 139 23.33 -2.27 15.07
C ARG A 139 22.00 -1.88 15.77
N PRO A 140 21.35 -2.81 16.46
CA PRO A 140 19.97 -2.64 16.94
C PRO A 140 19.79 -1.44 17.88
N ALA A 141 20.77 -1.09 18.71
CA ALA A 141 20.69 0.06 19.61
C ALA A 141 20.60 1.39 18.84
N GLU A 142 21.45 1.57 17.82
CA GLU A 142 21.42 2.75 16.96
C GLU A 142 20.12 2.85 16.16
N VAL A 143 19.61 1.70 15.69
CA VAL A 143 18.35 1.65 14.94
C VAL A 143 17.15 2.02 15.81
N ILE A 144 17.16 1.68 17.10
CA ILE A 144 16.14 2.15 18.06
C ILE A 144 16.16 3.68 18.15
N ASP A 145 17.33 4.28 18.29
CA ASP A 145 17.48 5.73 18.36
C ASP A 145 16.96 6.38 17.07
N GLU A 146 17.31 5.84 15.89
CA GLU A 146 16.79 6.31 14.59
C GLU A 146 15.26 6.20 14.49
N VAL A 147 14.67 5.13 15.02
CA VAL A 147 13.20 4.96 15.04
C VAL A 147 12.56 6.00 15.96
N LEU A 148 13.11 6.24 17.14
CA LEU A 148 12.60 7.25 18.07
C LEU A 148 12.74 8.67 17.51
N GLU A 149 13.85 8.98 16.83
CA GLU A 149 14.03 10.24 16.11
C GLU A 149 12.97 10.40 15.02
N LEU A 150 12.69 9.34 14.25
CA LEU A 150 11.63 9.34 13.23
C LEU A 150 10.24 9.61 13.84
N PHE A 151 9.93 9.01 14.99
CA PHE A 151 8.68 9.27 15.70
C PHE A 151 8.58 10.73 16.14
N MET A 152 9.66 11.31 16.69
CA MET A 152 9.71 12.72 17.06
C MET A 152 9.56 13.65 15.86
N ASP A 153 10.19 13.34 14.73
CA ASP A 153 10.05 14.08 13.47
C ASP A 153 8.61 14.06 12.92
N LEU A 154 7.83 13.05 13.29
CA LEU A 154 6.43 12.90 12.92
C LEU A 154 5.46 13.43 13.97
N ASP A 155 5.94 14.22 14.94
CA ASP A 155 5.13 14.78 16.02
C ASP A 155 4.36 13.71 16.83
N ALA A 156 4.97 12.53 17.04
CA ALA A 156 4.38 11.49 17.85
C ALA A 156 4.19 11.94 19.31
N SER A 157 3.07 11.51 19.92
CA SER A 157 2.80 11.78 21.33
C SER A 157 3.72 10.97 22.26
N ASP A 158 3.84 11.38 23.52
CA ASP A 158 4.61 10.64 24.54
C ASP A 158 4.13 9.18 24.66
N GLU A 159 2.81 8.93 24.55
CA GLU A 159 2.24 7.60 24.57
C GLU A 159 2.65 6.75 23.35
N GLN A 160 2.81 7.39 22.19
CA GLN A 160 3.28 6.72 20.97
C GLN A 160 4.79 6.45 21.01
N LEU A 161 5.56 7.31 21.69
CA LEU A 161 7.00 7.12 21.90
C LEU A 161 7.30 5.98 22.88
N ASP A 162 6.39 5.69 23.83
CA ASP A 162 6.49 4.56 24.76
C ASP A 162 6.03 3.23 24.12
N CYS A 163 6.45 3.00 22.88
CA CYS A 163 6.11 1.80 22.13
C CYS A 163 7.04 0.62 22.44
N PRO A 164 6.55 -0.63 22.44
CA PRO A 164 7.40 -1.80 22.67
C PRO A 164 8.32 -2.08 21.47
N PHE A 165 9.57 -2.43 21.80
CA PHE A 165 10.57 -2.92 20.86
C PHE A 165 10.75 -4.42 21.03
N ILE A 166 10.73 -5.16 19.91
CA ILE A 166 10.98 -6.60 19.85
C ILE A 166 12.12 -6.84 18.87
N TYR A 167 13.07 -7.66 19.26
CA TYR A 167 14.18 -8.09 18.41
C TYR A 167 13.83 -9.40 17.74
N ALA A 168 14.05 -9.53 16.43
CA ALA A 168 13.69 -10.72 15.69
C ALA A 168 14.72 -11.13 14.61
N SER A 169 14.78 -12.41 14.35
CA SER A 169 15.26 -12.99 13.10
C SER A 169 14.13 -13.77 12.47
N ALA A 170 13.42 -13.15 11.54
CA ALA A 170 12.32 -13.80 10.83
C ALA A 170 12.80 -15.01 10.03
N ARG A 171 14.04 -14.96 9.51
CA ARG A 171 14.64 -16.08 8.77
C ARG A 171 14.89 -17.29 9.65
N ASP A 172 15.37 -17.08 10.87
CA ASP A 172 15.72 -18.16 11.81
C ASP A 172 14.56 -18.50 12.76
N GLY A 173 13.43 -17.77 12.66
CA GLY A 173 12.16 -18.10 13.30
C GLY A 173 12.09 -17.79 14.80
N TYR A 174 12.77 -16.75 15.29
CA TYR A 174 12.70 -16.37 16.69
C TYR A 174 12.54 -14.85 16.90
N ALA A 175 11.96 -14.51 18.05
CA ALA A 175 11.86 -13.15 18.57
C ALA A 175 12.27 -13.09 20.04
N MET A 176 12.67 -11.91 20.54
CA MET A 176 13.18 -11.71 21.87
C MET A 176 12.75 -10.32 22.40
N TYR A 177 12.57 -10.22 23.72
CA TYR A 177 12.37 -8.92 24.37
C TYR A 177 13.70 -8.19 24.58
N ASN A 178 14.77 -8.92 24.90
CA ASN A 178 16.13 -8.40 25.08
C ASN A 178 17.12 -9.21 24.25
N LEU A 179 18.23 -8.59 23.84
CA LEU A 179 19.24 -9.23 23.00
C LEU A 179 19.93 -10.45 23.65
N ASP A 180 19.91 -10.53 24.98
CA ASP A 180 20.49 -11.62 25.75
C ASP A 180 19.51 -12.78 26.01
N ASP A 181 18.25 -12.66 25.56
CA ASP A 181 17.24 -13.67 25.75
C ASP A 181 17.54 -14.94 24.93
N GLU A 182 16.99 -16.07 25.35
CA GLU A 182 17.12 -17.32 24.63
C GLU A 182 16.37 -17.29 23.31
N LYS A 183 17.05 -17.64 22.22
CA LYS A 183 16.48 -17.72 20.86
C LYS A 183 15.63 -18.99 20.72
N LYS A 184 14.30 -18.86 20.79
CA LYS A 184 13.37 -20.00 20.76
C LYS A 184 12.42 -19.97 19.56
N ASP A 185 11.46 -19.08 19.61
CA ASP A 185 10.36 -18.98 18.67
C ASP A 185 9.79 -17.54 18.61
N MET A 186 8.70 -17.33 17.89
CA MET A 186 8.03 -16.02 17.76
C MET A 186 7.09 -15.67 18.92
N THR A 187 7.04 -16.45 19.99
CA THR A 187 6.17 -16.20 21.16
C THR A 187 6.28 -14.76 21.70
N PRO A 188 7.47 -14.14 21.86
CA PRO A 188 7.57 -12.76 22.35
C PRO A 188 6.81 -11.76 21.47
N LEU A 189 6.83 -11.93 20.15
CA LEU A 189 6.09 -11.05 19.24
C LEU A 189 4.58 -11.32 19.34
N PHE A 190 4.13 -12.57 19.36
CA PHE A 190 2.72 -12.92 19.54
C PHE A 190 2.16 -12.35 20.85
N GLU A 191 2.88 -12.52 21.97
CA GLU A 191 2.45 -12.02 23.27
C GLU A 191 2.39 -10.49 23.30
N THR A 192 3.35 -9.81 22.68
CA THR A 192 3.31 -8.35 22.57
C THR A 192 2.11 -7.89 21.74
N ILE A 193 1.80 -8.54 20.62
CA ILE A 193 0.62 -8.22 19.82
C ILE A 193 -0.66 -8.37 20.65
N VAL A 194 -0.82 -9.50 21.35
CA VAL A 194 -2.05 -9.76 22.13
C VAL A 194 -2.20 -8.82 23.31
N ASN A 195 -1.10 -8.46 23.98
CA ASN A 195 -1.11 -7.65 25.20
C ASN A 195 -1.13 -6.15 24.95
N TYR A 196 -0.46 -5.67 23.90
CA TYR A 196 -0.29 -4.24 23.63
C TYR A 196 -1.33 -3.68 22.64
N ILE A 197 -1.67 -4.44 21.59
CA ILE A 197 -2.67 -3.97 20.63
C ILE A 197 -4.06 -4.10 21.24
N PRO A 198 -4.88 -3.02 21.25
CA PRO A 198 -6.22 -3.08 21.80
C PRO A 198 -7.12 -4.00 20.97
N ALA A 199 -8.01 -4.69 21.67
CA ALA A 199 -9.05 -5.48 21.03
C ALA A 199 -10.09 -4.57 20.36
N PRO A 200 -10.71 -4.99 19.25
CA PRO A 200 -11.73 -4.20 18.58
C PRO A 200 -12.94 -3.99 19.48
N THR A 201 -13.50 -2.79 19.42
CA THR A 201 -14.68 -2.39 20.17
C THR A 201 -15.82 -1.98 19.24
N GLY A 202 -17.06 -2.19 19.64
CA GLY A 202 -18.24 -1.79 18.90
C GLY A 202 -19.51 -2.10 19.67
N ASP A 203 -20.66 -1.71 19.14
CA ASP A 203 -21.95 -2.03 19.75
C ASP A 203 -22.60 -3.21 18.99
N PRO A 204 -22.68 -4.42 19.62
CA PRO A 204 -23.25 -5.61 18.97
C PRO A 204 -24.75 -5.50 18.72
N ASP A 205 -25.46 -4.64 19.48
CA ASP A 205 -26.89 -4.43 19.38
C ASP A 205 -27.27 -3.26 18.46
N ALA A 206 -26.27 -2.55 17.95
CA ALA A 206 -26.48 -1.46 16.99
C ALA A 206 -26.78 -2.00 15.57
N ASN A 207 -27.24 -1.10 14.71
CA ASN A 207 -27.38 -1.40 13.30
C ASN A 207 -26.06 -1.81 12.67
N THR A 208 -26.11 -2.83 11.82
CA THR A 208 -24.92 -3.32 11.14
C THR A 208 -24.23 -2.19 10.35
N GLN A 209 -22.91 -2.09 10.50
CA GLN A 209 -22.06 -1.22 9.70
C GLN A 209 -20.76 -1.95 9.34
N VAL A 210 -20.52 -2.11 8.04
CA VAL A 210 -19.29 -2.72 7.49
C VAL A 210 -18.73 -1.81 6.42
N LEU A 211 -17.61 -1.16 6.69
CA LEU A 211 -16.91 -0.34 5.69
C LEU A 211 -16.07 -1.24 4.77
N ILE A 212 -16.32 -1.14 3.47
CA ILE A 212 -15.53 -1.84 2.46
C ILE A 212 -14.24 -1.08 2.18
N SER A 213 -13.12 -1.68 2.52
CA SER A 213 -11.78 -1.06 2.42
C SER A 213 -10.97 -1.61 1.25
N THR A 214 -11.19 -2.86 0.85
CA THR A 214 -10.53 -3.49 -0.30
C THR A 214 -11.52 -4.28 -1.14
N ILE A 215 -11.21 -4.50 -2.40
CA ILE A 215 -11.99 -5.34 -3.30
C ILE A 215 -11.07 -6.42 -3.86
N ASP A 216 -11.60 -7.63 -3.86
CA ASP A 216 -11.05 -8.78 -4.56
C ASP A 216 -12.00 -9.19 -5.68
N TYR A 217 -11.55 -9.97 -6.62
CA TYR A 217 -12.35 -10.43 -7.74
C TYR A 217 -12.15 -11.93 -8.00
N ASN A 218 -13.26 -12.59 -8.22
CA ASN A 218 -13.26 -14.00 -8.61
C ASN A 218 -14.19 -14.18 -9.80
N GLU A 219 -13.76 -14.90 -10.85
CA GLU A 219 -14.53 -15.09 -12.09
C GLU A 219 -15.88 -15.76 -11.86
N TYR A 220 -16.05 -16.56 -10.80
CA TYR A 220 -17.28 -17.30 -10.51
C TYR A 220 -18.28 -16.51 -9.66
N VAL A 221 -17.80 -15.66 -8.75
CA VAL A 221 -18.66 -14.94 -7.79
C VAL A 221 -18.65 -13.42 -8.01
N GLY A 222 -17.83 -12.93 -8.93
CA GLY A 222 -17.68 -11.51 -9.22
C GLY A 222 -16.85 -10.77 -8.18
N ARG A 223 -17.19 -9.51 -7.93
CA ARG A 223 -16.52 -8.67 -6.92
C ARG A 223 -16.79 -9.19 -5.52
N ILE A 224 -15.77 -9.14 -4.68
CA ILE A 224 -15.78 -9.51 -3.28
C ILE A 224 -15.32 -8.29 -2.49
N GLY A 225 -16.22 -7.68 -1.73
CA GLY A 225 -15.88 -6.58 -0.83
C GLY A 225 -15.25 -7.12 0.45
N ILE A 226 -14.13 -6.56 0.86
CA ILE A 226 -13.45 -6.89 2.12
C ILE A 226 -13.51 -5.69 3.04
N GLY A 227 -13.95 -5.91 4.28
CA GLY A 227 -14.10 -4.85 5.26
C GLY A 227 -14.16 -5.38 6.69
N LYS A 228 -14.18 -4.45 7.64
CA LYS A 228 -14.32 -4.75 9.06
C LYS A 228 -15.76 -4.49 9.50
N VAL A 229 -16.31 -5.37 10.33
CA VAL A 229 -17.59 -5.14 11.01
C VAL A 229 -17.34 -4.17 12.17
N ASP A 230 -17.78 -2.92 12.01
CA ASP A 230 -17.59 -1.90 13.03
C ASP A 230 -18.71 -1.93 14.10
N ASN A 231 -19.95 -2.19 13.70
CA ASN A 231 -21.09 -2.30 14.61
C ASN A 231 -22.04 -3.42 14.17
N GLY A 232 -22.80 -3.93 15.11
CA GLY A 232 -23.79 -4.97 14.90
C GLY A 232 -23.20 -6.32 14.51
N SER A 233 -23.93 -7.05 13.69
CA SER A 233 -23.46 -8.31 13.07
C SER A 233 -23.96 -8.41 11.64
N LEU A 234 -23.26 -9.18 10.83
CA LEU A 234 -23.63 -9.45 9.45
C LEU A 234 -23.88 -10.94 9.27
N LYS A 235 -25.00 -11.30 8.62
CA LYS A 235 -25.40 -12.71 8.42
C LYS A 235 -25.61 -13.02 6.94
N VAL A 236 -25.38 -14.27 6.60
CA VAL A 236 -25.73 -14.80 5.27
C VAL A 236 -27.26 -14.71 5.07
N ASN A 237 -27.67 -14.34 3.87
CA ASN A 237 -29.05 -14.08 3.47
C ASN A 237 -29.73 -12.86 4.13
N GLN A 238 -29.03 -12.07 4.92
CA GLN A 238 -29.51 -10.82 5.48
C GLN A 238 -29.80 -9.82 4.36
N GLU A 239 -30.92 -9.09 4.48
CA GLU A 239 -31.15 -7.89 3.68
C GLU A 239 -30.32 -6.74 4.25
N ALA A 240 -29.68 -6.01 3.37
CA ALA A 240 -28.81 -4.90 3.73
C ALA A 240 -28.97 -3.75 2.72
N VAL A 241 -28.44 -2.60 3.07
CA VAL A 241 -28.37 -1.42 2.20
C VAL A 241 -26.91 -1.00 2.06
N VAL A 242 -26.49 -0.78 0.83
CA VAL A 242 -25.19 -0.18 0.53
C VAL A 242 -25.39 1.33 0.42
N VAL A 243 -24.55 2.08 1.14
CA VAL A 243 -24.53 3.54 1.15
C VAL A 243 -23.09 4.03 1.10
N ASN A 244 -22.85 5.13 0.38
CA ASN A 244 -21.53 5.74 0.28
C ASN A 244 -21.49 7.10 0.98
N HIS A 245 -20.45 7.40 1.73
CA HIS A 245 -20.31 8.67 2.44
C HIS A 245 -20.32 9.90 1.50
N HIS A 246 -19.81 9.74 0.27
CA HIS A 246 -19.75 10.82 -0.72
C HIS A 246 -21.01 10.92 -1.59
N ASP A 247 -21.91 9.93 -1.53
CA ASP A 247 -23.21 9.90 -2.20
C ASP A 247 -24.29 9.30 -1.28
N PRO A 248 -24.63 9.97 -0.19
CA PRO A 248 -25.49 9.41 0.85
C PRO A 248 -26.96 9.22 0.41
N ASP A 249 -27.36 9.87 -0.69
CA ASP A 249 -28.72 9.76 -1.23
C ASP A 249 -28.91 8.50 -2.08
N LYS A 250 -27.81 7.90 -2.58
CA LYS A 250 -27.85 6.65 -3.34
C LYS A 250 -27.86 5.48 -2.38
N LEU A 251 -29.02 4.87 -2.21
CA LEU A 251 -29.24 3.67 -1.39
C LEU A 251 -29.51 2.47 -2.30
N GLU A 252 -28.66 1.46 -2.22
CA GLU A 252 -28.83 0.22 -2.96
C GLU A 252 -29.22 -0.92 -2.01
N LYS A 253 -30.39 -1.52 -2.23
CA LYS A 253 -30.84 -2.70 -1.47
C LYS A 253 -30.16 -3.95 -2.00
N VAL A 254 -29.52 -4.67 -1.13
CA VAL A 254 -28.76 -5.88 -1.45
C VAL A 254 -29.11 -7.02 -0.50
N ARG A 255 -28.74 -8.23 -0.91
CA ARG A 255 -28.82 -9.41 -0.05
C ARG A 255 -27.46 -10.07 0.01
N ILE A 256 -26.98 -10.36 1.21
CA ILE A 256 -25.69 -11.00 1.44
C ILE A 256 -25.76 -12.46 0.99
N SER A 257 -25.13 -12.78 -0.14
CA SER A 257 -25.19 -14.14 -0.69
C SER A 257 -24.23 -15.07 0.03
N LYS A 258 -23.00 -14.63 0.25
CA LYS A 258 -21.96 -15.37 0.96
C LYS A 258 -21.11 -14.45 1.83
N LEU A 259 -20.68 -14.99 2.94
CA LEU A 259 -19.85 -14.32 3.93
C LEU A 259 -18.68 -15.23 4.29
N TYR A 260 -17.49 -14.68 4.29
CA TYR A 260 -16.26 -15.40 4.60
C TYR A 260 -15.47 -14.66 5.67
N GLU A 261 -14.79 -15.42 6.51
CA GLU A 261 -13.67 -14.95 7.33
C GLU A 261 -12.36 -15.58 6.86
N PHE A 262 -11.23 -15.02 7.33
CA PHE A 262 -9.91 -15.54 7.00
C PHE A 262 -9.48 -16.57 8.05
N ASP A 263 -8.92 -17.68 7.59
CA ASP A 263 -8.24 -18.71 8.38
C ASP A 263 -6.96 -19.10 7.65
N GLY A 264 -5.83 -18.72 8.19
CA GLY A 264 -4.59 -18.71 7.43
C GLY A 264 -4.75 -17.86 6.17
N LEU A 265 -4.41 -18.42 5.04
CA LEU A 265 -4.55 -17.80 3.71
C LEU A 265 -5.91 -18.05 3.05
N ASN A 266 -6.75 -18.88 3.65
CA ASN A 266 -8.01 -19.31 3.05
C ASN A 266 -9.18 -18.43 3.50
N LYS A 267 -10.15 -18.28 2.62
CA LYS A 267 -11.46 -17.71 2.94
C LYS A 267 -12.38 -18.88 3.33
N VAL A 268 -12.91 -18.85 4.55
CA VAL A 268 -13.77 -19.89 5.11
C VAL A 268 -15.20 -19.33 5.21
N ASP A 269 -16.18 -20.11 4.73
CA ASP A 269 -17.61 -19.75 4.82
C ASP A 269 -18.04 -19.64 6.29
N VAL A 270 -18.68 -18.52 6.64
CA VAL A 270 -19.29 -18.31 7.95
C VAL A 270 -20.75 -17.91 7.80
N SER A 271 -21.58 -18.30 8.75
CA SER A 271 -23.00 -17.94 8.75
C SER A 271 -23.28 -16.54 9.30
N GLU A 272 -22.42 -16.08 10.20
CA GLU A 272 -22.50 -14.78 10.89
C GLU A 272 -21.10 -14.26 11.20
N ALA A 273 -20.91 -12.96 11.06
CA ALA A 273 -19.73 -12.24 11.51
C ALA A 273 -20.13 -11.13 12.47
N LYS A 274 -19.33 -10.92 13.51
CA LYS A 274 -19.59 -9.97 14.60
C LYS A 274 -18.60 -8.82 14.56
N ILE A 275 -18.81 -7.81 15.40
CA ILE A 275 -17.91 -6.66 15.56
C ILE A 275 -16.44 -7.10 15.61
N GLY A 276 -15.59 -6.33 14.98
CA GLY A 276 -14.15 -6.58 14.90
C GLY A 276 -13.73 -7.63 13.88
N SER A 277 -14.63 -8.48 13.37
CA SER A 277 -14.28 -9.45 12.32
C SER A 277 -13.94 -8.74 11.01
N ILE A 278 -12.86 -9.18 10.36
CA ILE A 278 -12.55 -8.82 8.98
C ILE A 278 -13.19 -9.86 8.07
N VAL A 279 -14.07 -9.39 7.20
CA VAL A 279 -14.93 -10.24 6.38
C VAL A 279 -14.74 -9.99 4.90
N ALA A 280 -14.95 -11.04 4.10
CA ALA A 280 -15.09 -10.96 2.66
C ALA A 280 -16.54 -11.28 2.28
N ILE A 281 -17.16 -10.41 1.49
CA ILE A 281 -18.59 -10.43 1.20
C ILE A 281 -18.77 -10.53 -0.31
N SER A 282 -19.56 -11.50 -0.78
CA SER A 282 -19.89 -11.64 -2.20
C SER A 282 -21.38 -11.60 -2.46
N GLY A 283 -21.75 -11.38 -3.72
CA GLY A 283 -23.13 -11.29 -4.17
C GLY A 283 -23.65 -9.87 -4.32
N ILE A 284 -22.80 -8.86 -4.18
CA ILE A 284 -23.10 -7.46 -4.46
C ILE A 284 -22.32 -7.09 -5.71
N ALA A 285 -23.03 -6.97 -6.84
CA ALA A 285 -22.40 -6.83 -8.15
C ALA A 285 -21.61 -5.51 -8.31
N ASP A 286 -22.15 -4.43 -7.77
CA ASP A 286 -21.61 -3.07 -7.93
C ASP A 286 -21.03 -2.51 -6.62
N ILE A 287 -20.34 -3.38 -5.85
CA ILE A 287 -19.70 -2.94 -4.61
C ILE A 287 -18.40 -2.19 -4.92
N HIS A 288 -18.19 -1.08 -4.21
CA HIS A 288 -17.03 -0.23 -4.35
C HIS A 288 -16.32 -0.03 -3.01
N ILE A 289 -15.05 0.36 -3.09
CA ILE A 289 -14.30 0.79 -1.91
C ILE A 289 -14.92 2.09 -1.37
N GLY A 290 -15.10 2.15 -0.04
CA GLY A 290 -15.76 3.25 0.64
C GLY A 290 -17.26 3.07 0.82
N ASP A 291 -17.84 2.04 0.21
CA ASP A 291 -19.21 1.67 0.50
C ASP A 291 -19.33 1.13 1.92
N THR A 292 -20.42 1.47 2.59
CA THR A 292 -20.79 0.92 3.88
C THR A 292 -22.00 0.04 3.71
N ILE A 293 -21.89 -1.21 4.14
CA ILE A 293 -23.01 -2.13 4.21
C ILE A 293 -23.71 -1.92 5.54
N CYS A 294 -24.99 -1.52 5.49
CA CYS A 294 -25.78 -1.15 6.64
C CYS A 294 -27.04 -2.00 6.78
N SER A 295 -27.60 -2.05 8.00
CA SER A 295 -28.97 -2.49 8.22
C SER A 295 -29.95 -1.56 7.52
N PRO A 296 -31.07 -2.09 6.94
CA PRO A 296 -32.04 -1.27 6.19
C PRO A 296 -32.75 -0.20 7.01
N GLU A 297 -32.85 -0.39 8.34
CA GLU A 297 -33.63 0.47 9.25
C GLU A 297 -33.00 1.86 9.43
N ASN A 298 -31.69 1.94 9.42
CA ASN A 298 -30.97 3.20 9.59
C ASN A 298 -29.60 3.13 8.87
N PRO A 299 -29.56 3.30 7.54
CA PRO A 299 -28.33 3.26 6.78
C PRO A 299 -27.50 4.53 7.02
N VAL A 300 -26.39 4.39 7.73
CA VAL A 300 -25.43 5.47 8.01
C VAL A 300 -24.06 5.08 7.46
N ALA A 301 -23.58 5.84 6.48
CA ALA A 301 -22.27 5.62 5.91
C ALA A 301 -21.14 5.99 6.87
N ILE A 302 -20.13 5.15 6.95
CA ILE A 302 -18.89 5.45 7.68
C ILE A 302 -18.06 6.45 6.87
N PRO A 303 -17.52 7.53 7.49
CA PRO A 303 -16.67 8.48 6.81
C PRO A 303 -15.45 7.82 6.17
N PHE A 304 -15.23 8.13 4.91
CA PHE A 304 -14.19 7.54 4.10
C PHE A 304 -13.46 8.61 3.29
N GLN A 305 -12.13 8.51 3.21
CA GLN A 305 -11.37 9.40 2.36
C GLN A 305 -11.47 8.94 0.89
N LYS A 306 -11.75 9.91 0.02
CA LYS A 306 -11.79 9.63 -1.42
C LYS A 306 -10.45 9.07 -1.90
N ILE A 307 -10.51 8.08 -2.78
CA ILE A 307 -9.31 7.50 -3.39
C ILE A 307 -8.56 8.59 -4.13
N SER A 308 -7.24 8.67 -3.92
CA SER A 308 -6.39 9.63 -4.61
C SER A 308 -6.50 9.44 -6.12
N GLU A 309 -6.65 10.54 -6.84
CA GLU A 309 -6.73 10.50 -8.30
C GLU A 309 -5.39 10.09 -8.92
N PRO A 310 -5.41 9.49 -10.13
CA PRO A 310 -4.20 9.24 -10.88
C PRO A 310 -3.39 10.51 -11.14
N THR A 311 -2.06 10.40 -11.16
CA THR A 311 -1.15 11.53 -11.40
C THR A 311 -0.48 11.49 -12.77
N ILE A 312 -0.39 10.30 -13.37
CA ILE A 312 0.20 10.10 -14.69
C ILE A 312 -0.71 9.27 -15.59
N SER A 313 -0.53 9.44 -16.88
CA SER A 313 -1.21 8.64 -17.91
C SER A 313 -0.28 8.24 -19.03
N MET A 314 -0.61 7.15 -19.71
CA MET A 314 0.00 6.75 -20.98
C MET A 314 -1.03 6.07 -21.88
N ASN A 315 -0.77 6.09 -23.17
CA ASN A 315 -1.62 5.38 -24.11
C ASN A 315 -1.11 3.97 -24.33
N PHE A 316 -2.03 3.02 -24.24
CA PHE A 316 -1.82 1.63 -24.64
C PHE A 316 -2.33 1.46 -26.06
N ILE A 317 -1.47 1.08 -26.98
CA ILE A 317 -1.69 1.15 -28.41
C ILE A 317 -1.45 -0.24 -29.00
N VAL A 318 -2.25 -0.62 -29.98
CA VAL A 318 -1.99 -1.84 -30.76
C VAL A 318 -0.60 -1.75 -31.40
N ASN A 319 0.18 -2.82 -31.30
CA ASN A 319 1.48 -2.87 -31.97
C ASN A 319 1.28 -2.96 -33.49
N ASP A 320 1.63 -1.92 -34.22
CA ASP A 320 1.56 -1.80 -35.68
C ASP A 320 2.92 -1.95 -36.36
N SER A 321 3.95 -2.33 -35.58
CA SER A 321 5.30 -2.55 -36.11
C SER A 321 5.37 -3.77 -37.03
N PRO A 322 6.41 -3.87 -37.91
CA PRO A 322 6.61 -5.05 -38.74
C PRO A 322 6.83 -6.36 -37.98
N LEU A 323 7.06 -6.28 -36.67
CA LEU A 323 7.27 -7.42 -35.76
C LEU A 323 5.99 -7.78 -34.98
N ALA A 324 4.87 -7.13 -35.25
CA ALA A 324 3.61 -7.37 -34.56
C ALA A 324 3.16 -8.84 -34.68
N GLY A 325 2.71 -9.41 -33.54
CA GLY A 325 2.20 -10.78 -33.46
C GLY A 325 3.24 -11.87 -33.41
N GLN A 326 4.52 -11.53 -33.22
CA GLN A 326 5.59 -12.54 -33.13
C GLN A 326 5.77 -13.08 -31.70
N GLU A 327 5.53 -12.29 -30.68
CA GLU A 327 5.77 -12.67 -29.28
C GLU A 327 4.47 -12.87 -28.49
N GLY A 328 3.42 -12.08 -28.77
CA GLY A 328 2.15 -12.12 -28.04
C GLY A 328 1.06 -12.94 -28.73
N LYS A 329 0.16 -13.52 -27.94
CA LYS A 329 -1.06 -14.19 -28.43
C LYS A 329 -2.23 -13.21 -28.64
N TYR A 330 -2.27 -12.15 -27.80
CA TYR A 330 -3.36 -11.18 -27.73
C TYR A 330 -2.89 -9.84 -28.26
N VAL A 331 -3.10 -9.61 -29.55
CA VAL A 331 -2.51 -8.47 -30.28
C VAL A 331 -3.55 -7.46 -30.79
N THR A 332 -4.86 -7.73 -30.59
CA THR A 332 -5.91 -6.85 -31.12
C THR A 332 -6.37 -5.83 -30.10
N SER A 333 -6.87 -4.67 -30.56
CA SER A 333 -7.45 -3.62 -29.71
C SER A 333 -8.54 -4.16 -28.77
N ARG A 334 -9.35 -5.11 -29.26
CA ARG A 334 -10.38 -5.75 -28.44
C ARG A 334 -9.79 -6.53 -27.26
N HIS A 335 -8.76 -7.34 -27.48
CA HIS A 335 -8.12 -8.10 -26.41
C HIS A 335 -7.51 -7.17 -25.35
N ILE A 336 -6.79 -6.13 -25.78
CA ILE A 336 -6.17 -5.15 -24.90
C ILE A 336 -7.26 -4.42 -24.10
N ARG A 337 -8.33 -3.99 -24.76
CA ARG A 337 -9.47 -3.34 -24.12
C ARG A 337 -10.11 -4.21 -23.05
N ASP A 338 -10.51 -5.43 -23.41
CA ASP A 338 -11.19 -6.35 -22.50
C ASP A 338 -10.32 -6.64 -21.26
N ARG A 339 -9.00 -6.74 -21.46
CA ARG A 339 -8.04 -6.95 -20.36
C ARG A 339 -7.92 -5.72 -19.44
N LEU A 340 -7.79 -4.53 -20.00
CA LEU A 340 -7.69 -3.29 -19.24
C LEU A 340 -8.96 -2.98 -18.45
N PHE A 341 -10.13 -3.18 -19.05
CA PHE A 341 -11.40 -3.00 -18.34
C PHE A 341 -11.63 -4.07 -17.27
N ARG A 342 -11.10 -5.28 -17.44
CA ARG A 342 -11.11 -6.31 -16.40
C ARG A 342 -10.26 -5.89 -15.19
N GLU A 343 -9.13 -5.21 -15.40
CA GLU A 343 -8.27 -4.70 -14.32
C GLU A 343 -9.02 -3.75 -13.38
N LEU A 344 -9.93 -2.94 -13.92
CA LEU A 344 -10.75 -2.02 -13.12
C LEU A 344 -11.66 -2.72 -12.09
N ASN A 345 -11.82 -4.04 -12.15
CA ASN A 345 -12.57 -4.78 -11.16
C ASN A 345 -11.80 -4.92 -9.83
N THR A 346 -10.47 -4.91 -9.89
CA THR A 346 -9.57 -5.07 -8.74
C THR A 346 -8.82 -3.81 -8.42
N ASP A 347 -8.33 -3.10 -9.43
CA ASP A 347 -7.56 -1.86 -9.27
C ASP A 347 -8.44 -0.61 -9.42
N VAL A 348 -8.90 -0.11 -8.29
CA VAL A 348 -9.76 1.09 -8.23
C VAL A 348 -9.01 2.40 -8.42
N SER A 349 -7.68 2.38 -8.41
CA SER A 349 -6.83 3.54 -8.63
C SER A 349 -6.45 3.73 -10.10
N LEU A 350 -6.75 2.74 -10.91
CA LEU A 350 -6.56 2.80 -12.35
C LEU A 350 -7.77 3.46 -13.03
N ARG A 351 -7.53 4.23 -14.07
CA ARG A 351 -8.57 4.78 -14.94
C ARG A 351 -8.25 4.39 -16.39
N VAL A 352 -9.22 3.89 -17.11
CA VAL A 352 -9.11 3.52 -18.53
C VAL A 352 -10.15 4.29 -19.32
N GLU A 353 -9.71 5.05 -20.30
CA GLU A 353 -10.53 5.91 -21.13
C GLU A 353 -10.29 5.60 -22.61
N GLU A 354 -11.36 5.65 -23.41
CA GLU A 354 -11.26 5.56 -24.84
C GLU A 354 -10.64 6.86 -25.40
N THR A 355 -9.85 6.72 -26.47
CA THR A 355 -9.30 7.86 -27.20
C THR A 355 -10.03 8.02 -28.54
N ASP A 356 -9.72 9.07 -29.28
CA ASP A 356 -10.25 9.27 -30.63
C ASP A 356 -9.83 8.17 -31.61
N SER A 357 -8.80 7.41 -31.28
CA SER A 357 -8.33 6.25 -32.07
C SER A 357 -8.87 4.95 -31.47
N PRO A 358 -9.53 4.09 -32.28
CA PRO A 358 -10.04 2.80 -31.81
C PRO A 358 -8.94 1.80 -31.40
N ASP A 359 -7.70 2.05 -31.81
CA ASP A 359 -6.54 1.22 -31.52
C ASP A 359 -5.70 1.72 -30.34
N SER A 360 -6.21 2.71 -29.59
CA SER A 360 -5.54 3.34 -28.46
C SER A 360 -6.48 3.51 -27.29
N LEU A 361 -5.97 3.21 -26.08
CA LEU A 361 -6.67 3.44 -24.80
C LEU A 361 -5.77 4.26 -23.91
N LYS A 362 -6.32 5.31 -23.29
CA LYS A 362 -5.62 6.10 -22.29
C LYS A 362 -5.75 5.43 -20.94
N VAL A 363 -4.63 5.08 -20.33
CA VAL A 363 -4.56 4.44 -19.03
C VAL A 363 -3.86 5.38 -18.06
N SER A 364 -4.54 5.70 -16.97
CA SER A 364 -4.04 6.63 -15.94
C SER A 364 -3.85 5.88 -14.64
N GLY A 365 -2.72 6.11 -13.97
CA GLY A 365 -2.33 5.48 -12.71
C GLY A 365 -1.63 6.46 -11.77
N ARG A 366 -1.30 6.00 -10.57
CA ARG A 366 -0.72 6.84 -9.52
C ARG A 366 0.75 7.17 -9.73
N GLY A 367 1.49 6.31 -10.43
CA GLY A 367 2.91 6.48 -10.64
C GLY A 367 3.48 5.54 -11.69
N GLU A 368 4.75 5.73 -12.05
CA GLU A 368 5.43 4.90 -13.05
C GLU A 368 5.48 3.42 -12.65
N LEU A 369 5.73 3.12 -11.37
CA LEU A 369 5.78 1.74 -10.89
C LEU A 369 4.42 1.05 -11.05
N HIS A 370 3.32 1.73 -10.72
CA HIS A 370 1.98 1.21 -10.86
C HIS A 370 1.69 0.78 -12.31
N LEU A 371 1.90 1.68 -13.28
CA LEU A 371 1.68 1.36 -14.69
C LEU A 371 2.69 0.34 -15.22
N SER A 372 3.94 0.33 -14.74
CA SER A 372 4.93 -0.66 -15.16
C SER A 372 4.59 -2.08 -14.70
N VAL A 373 3.97 -2.22 -13.53
CA VAL A 373 3.47 -3.50 -13.02
C VAL A 373 2.33 -4.01 -13.91
N LEU A 374 1.38 -3.14 -14.27
CA LEU A 374 0.29 -3.50 -15.18
C LEU A 374 0.82 -3.96 -16.54
N ILE A 375 1.76 -3.21 -17.13
CA ILE A 375 2.40 -3.55 -18.41
C ILE A 375 3.07 -4.93 -18.32
N GLU A 376 3.82 -5.18 -17.27
CA GLU A 376 4.53 -6.44 -17.09
C GLU A 376 3.58 -7.63 -16.85
N ASN A 377 2.50 -7.45 -16.08
CA ASN A 377 1.47 -8.47 -15.92
C ASN A 377 0.83 -8.83 -17.25
N MET A 378 0.42 -7.83 -18.03
CA MET A 378 -0.18 -8.05 -19.35
C MET A 378 0.80 -8.75 -20.29
N ARG A 379 2.08 -8.36 -20.30
CA ARG A 379 3.13 -9.01 -21.10
C ARG A 379 3.25 -10.50 -20.76
N ARG A 380 3.29 -10.85 -19.48
CA ARG A 380 3.37 -12.25 -19.00
C ARG A 380 2.14 -13.07 -19.33
N GLU A 381 0.98 -12.44 -19.36
CA GLU A 381 -0.27 -13.06 -19.81
C GLU A 381 -0.31 -13.31 -21.33
N GLY A 382 0.66 -12.80 -22.09
CA GLY A 382 0.79 -12.99 -23.53
C GLY A 382 0.14 -11.88 -24.36
N TYR A 383 -0.11 -10.69 -23.77
CA TYR A 383 -0.53 -9.52 -24.53
C TYR A 383 0.68 -8.83 -25.16
N GLU A 384 0.52 -8.41 -26.40
CA GLU A 384 1.50 -7.62 -27.15
C GLU A 384 0.88 -6.28 -27.54
N PHE A 385 1.51 -5.19 -27.12
CA PHE A 385 1.06 -3.82 -27.34
C PHE A 385 2.22 -2.85 -27.24
N ALA A 386 2.02 -1.63 -27.72
CA ALA A 386 2.95 -0.52 -27.53
C ALA A 386 2.40 0.46 -26.47
N VAL A 387 3.28 1.24 -25.87
CA VAL A 387 2.91 2.30 -24.93
C VAL A 387 3.51 3.63 -25.36
N SER A 388 2.78 4.72 -25.17
CA SER A 388 3.32 6.08 -25.32
C SER A 388 4.25 6.44 -24.17
N LYS A 389 4.90 7.59 -24.28
CA LYS A 389 5.56 8.21 -23.13
C LYS A 389 4.52 8.55 -22.08
N ALA A 390 4.92 8.42 -20.80
CA ALA A 390 4.09 8.86 -19.69
C ALA A 390 3.94 10.39 -19.70
N GLU A 391 2.73 10.85 -19.40
CA GLU A 391 2.39 12.27 -19.28
C GLU A 391 1.76 12.51 -17.92
N VAL A 392 2.06 13.66 -17.29
CA VAL A 392 1.43 14.03 -16.03
C VAL A 392 0.00 14.53 -16.26
N LEU A 393 -0.87 14.20 -15.33
CA LEU A 393 -2.26 14.70 -15.32
C LEU A 393 -2.27 16.04 -14.59
N TYR A 394 -2.78 17.05 -15.29
CA TYR A 394 -2.89 18.39 -14.75
C TYR A 394 -4.28 18.62 -14.15
N HIS A 395 -4.32 19.37 -13.06
CA HIS A 395 -5.56 19.92 -12.52
C HIS A 395 -5.69 21.40 -12.87
N TYR A 396 -6.86 21.97 -12.68
CA TYR A 396 -7.11 23.39 -12.85
C TYR A 396 -7.76 23.93 -11.58
N ASP A 397 -7.25 25.07 -11.08
CA ASP A 397 -7.86 25.74 -9.95
C ASP A 397 -9.17 26.44 -10.34
N GLU A 398 -9.85 27.02 -9.36
CA GLU A 398 -11.11 27.76 -9.58
C GLU A 398 -10.96 28.94 -10.55
N ASN A 399 -9.75 29.43 -10.77
CA ASN A 399 -9.42 30.54 -11.68
C ASN A 399 -8.96 30.03 -13.06
N GLY A 400 -8.99 28.71 -13.30
CA GLY A 400 -8.53 28.10 -14.53
C GLY A 400 -7.01 28.02 -14.68
N LYS A 401 -6.24 28.23 -13.62
CA LYS A 401 -4.78 28.08 -13.65
C LYS A 401 -4.42 26.61 -13.57
N LYS A 402 -3.44 26.23 -14.36
CA LYS A 402 -2.96 24.87 -14.48
C LYS A 402 -2.11 24.48 -13.28
N LEU A 403 -2.47 23.41 -12.60
CA LEU A 403 -1.75 22.80 -11.49
C LEU A 403 -1.07 21.51 -11.95
N GLU A 404 0.16 21.29 -11.53
CA GLU A 404 0.90 20.04 -11.79
C GLU A 404 1.14 19.25 -10.50
N PRO A 405 1.19 17.90 -10.57
CA PRO A 405 1.47 17.09 -9.40
C PRO A 405 2.93 17.26 -8.97
N MET A 406 3.13 17.41 -7.66
CA MET A 406 4.43 17.53 -7.00
C MET A 406 4.73 16.28 -6.18
N GLU A 407 6.02 15.95 -6.08
CA GLU A 407 6.52 14.85 -5.28
C GLU A 407 7.64 15.30 -4.34
N LEU A 408 7.67 14.72 -3.15
CA LEU A 408 8.84 14.74 -2.29
C LEU A 408 9.72 13.55 -2.66
N ALA A 409 10.93 13.81 -3.11
CA ALA A 409 11.92 12.81 -3.47
C ALA A 409 12.98 12.70 -2.39
N TYR A 410 13.13 11.52 -1.80
CA TYR A 410 14.17 11.16 -0.85
C TYR A 410 15.23 10.35 -1.60
N VAL A 411 16.45 10.85 -1.63
CA VAL A 411 17.52 10.29 -2.45
C VAL A 411 18.73 10.01 -1.58
N ASP A 412 19.06 8.74 -1.42
CA ASP A 412 20.26 8.30 -0.70
C ASP A 412 21.34 7.95 -1.71
N VAL A 413 22.46 8.64 -1.65
CA VAL A 413 23.57 8.46 -2.57
C VAL A 413 24.92 8.46 -1.86
N PRO A 414 25.91 7.69 -2.33
CA PRO A 414 27.28 7.84 -1.86
C PRO A 414 27.76 9.29 -2.02
N ASP A 415 28.52 9.78 -1.07
CA ASP A 415 28.97 11.18 -1.01
C ASP A 415 29.59 11.68 -2.31
N GLU A 416 30.31 10.81 -3.05
CA GLU A 416 30.96 11.13 -4.32
C GLU A 416 29.97 11.50 -5.45
N PHE A 417 28.72 11.04 -5.40
CA PHE A 417 27.70 11.30 -6.44
C PHE A 417 26.73 12.42 -6.10
N THR A 418 26.77 12.93 -4.86
CA THR A 418 25.85 13.94 -4.34
C THR A 418 25.72 15.17 -5.25
N GLY A 419 26.85 15.73 -5.67
CA GLY A 419 26.86 16.92 -6.53
C GLY A 419 26.23 16.70 -7.91
N ALA A 420 26.47 15.53 -8.51
CA ALA A 420 25.90 15.19 -9.83
C ALA A 420 24.37 15.04 -9.74
N VAL A 421 23.89 14.37 -8.70
CA VAL A 421 22.46 14.14 -8.48
C VAL A 421 21.74 15.45 -8.19
N ILE A 422 22.28 16.30 -7.30
CA ILE A 422 21.71 17.64 -7.03
C ILE A 422 21.58 18.45 -8.32
N SER A 423 22.65 18.53 -9.12
CA SER A 423 22.63 19.28 -10.36
C SER A 423 21.55 18.78 -11.33
N LYS A 424 21.41 17.47 -11.49
CA LYS A 424 20.39 16.88 -12.38
C LYS A 424 18.96 17.10 -11.89
N LEU A 425 18.69 16.92 -10.61
CA LEU A 425 17.36 17.14 -10.06
C LEU A 425 16.95 18.61 -10.15
N GLN A 426 17.87 19.55 -9.91
CA GLN A 426 17.61 20.97 -10.07
C GLN A 426 17.34 21.36 -11.54
N GLN A 427 18.05 20.78 -12.52
CA GLN A 427 17.73 20.97 -13.95
C GLN A 427 16.33 20.48 -14.30
N ARG A 428 15.83 19.45 -13.58
CA ARG A 428 14.49 18.89 -13.71
C ARG A 428 13.45 19.65 -12.87
N LYS A 429 13.80 20.84 -12.34
CA LYS A 429 12.97 21.72 -11.52
C LYS A 429 12.73 21.22 -10.11
N GLY A 430 13.61 20.36 -9.60
CA GLY A 430 13.62 19.99 -8.18
C GLY A 430 14.21 21.11 -7.32
N GLU A 431 13.55 21.37 -6.19
CA GLU A 431 14.01 22.25 -5.11
C GLU A 431 14.59 21.38 -4.00
N LEU A 432 15.85 21.62 -3.64
CA LEU A 432 16.48 20.93 -2.51
C LEU A 432 15.94 21.50 -1.20
N LEU A 433 15.26 20.67 -0.42
CA LEU A 433 14.69 21.04 0.87
C LEU A 433 15.67 20.78 2.01
N ASN A 434 16.32 19.62 1.99
CA ASN A 434 17.22 19.20 3.06
C ASN A 434 18.36 18.32 2.52
N MET A 435 19.48 18.30 3.26
CA MET A 435 20.62 17.45 2.99
C MET A 435 21.28 17.05 4.30
N GLY A 436 21.49 15.76 4.52
CA GLY A 436 22.13 15.23 5.72
C GLY A 436 22.99 14.02 5.43
N SER A 437 24.08 13.85 6.17
CA SER A 437 24.90 12.64 6.10
C SER A 437 24.24 11.50 6.87
N ILE A 438 24.27 10.31 6.28
CA ILE A 438 23.80 9.08 6.90
C ILE A 438 24.95 8.08 7.04
N ALA A 439 24.72 7.01 7.81
CA ALA A 439 25.76 6.02 8.07
C ALA A 439 26.33 5.41 6.76
N GLY A 440 27.60 5.02 6.76
CA GLY A 440 28.23 4.30 5.66
C GLY A 440 28.76 5.17 4.50
N GLY A 441 28.92 6.50 4.68
CA GLY A 441 29.45 7.40 3.64
C GLY A 441 28.41 7.73 2.57
N TYR A 442 27.14 7.83 2.98
CA TYR A 442 26.02 8.23 2.16
C TYR A 442 25.48 9.60 2.61
N THR A 443 24.95 10.33 1.66
CA THR A 443 24.20 11.57 1.88
C THR A 443 22.74 11.36 1.49
N ARG A 444 21.82 11.72 2.37
CA ARG A 444 20.38 11.82 2.10
C ARG A 444 20.05 13.22 1.61
N LEU A 445 19.35 13.28 0.47
CA LEU A 445 18.83 14.50 -0.12
C LEU A 445 17.32 14.45 -0.13
N GLU A 446 16.67 15.55 0.24
CA GLU A 446 15.24 15.73 0.17
C GLU A 446 14.91 16.80 -0.86
N PHE A 447 14.15 16.45 -1.87
CA PHE A 447 13.73 17.35 -2.94
C PHE A 447 12.22 17.46 -3.04
N LYS A 448 11.75 18.65 -3.31
CA LYS A 448 10.41 18.87 -3.86
C LYS A 448 10.53 19.04 -5.37
N ILE A 449 9.87 18.17 -6.13
CA ILE A 449 10.04 18.11 -7.58
C ILE A 449 8.71 17.84 -8.29
N PRO A 450 8.41 18.50 -9.42
CA PRO A 450 7.23 18.12 -10.20
C PRO A 450 7.36 16.69 -10.75
N SER A 451 6.27 15.91 -10.69
CA SER A 451 6.28 14.50 -11.12
C SER A 451 6.83 14.32 -12.54
N ARG A 452 6.56 15.28 -13.44
CA ARG A 452 7.15 15.28 -14.80
C ARG A 452 8.68 15.30 -14.81
N GLY A 453 9.31 15.87 -13.79
CA GLY A 453 10.77 15.91 -13.64
C GLY A 453 11.36 14.55 -13.29
N LEU A 454 10.57 13.66 -12.75
CA LEU A 454 10.99 12.30 -12.37
C LEU A 454 10.79 11.27 -13.49
N ILE A 455 9.91 11.57 -14.46
CA ILE A 455 9.65 10.66 -15.59
C ILE A 455 10.96 10.37 -16.33
N GLY A 456 11.29 9.06 -16.40
CA GLY A 456 12.52 8.57 -17.03
C GLY A 456 13.82 8.86 -16.28
N TYR A 457 13.78 9.53 -15.13
CA TYR A 457 15.00 9.87 -14.36
C TYR A 457 15.63 8.65 -13.70
N ARG A 458 14.85 7.64 -13.33
CA ARG A 458 15.35 6.47 -12.60
C ARG A 458 16.48 5.74 -13.33
N GLY A 459 16.40 5.63 -14.67
CA GLY A 459 17.46 5.02 -15.48
C GLY A 459 18.75 5.84 -15.49
N GLU A 460 18.64 7.16 -15.62
CA GLU A 460 19.79 8.08 -15.54
C GLU A 460 20.41 8.04 -14.15
N PHE A 461 19.59 8.09 -13.09
CA PHE A 461 20.02 8.03 -11.71
C PHE A 461 20.84 6.78 -11.39
N MET A 462 20.36 5.61 -11.83
CA MET A 462 21.12 4.36 -11.67
C MET A 462 22.48 4.39 -12.39
N THR A 463 22.55 5.04 -13.55
CA THR A 463 23.81 5.20 -14.28
C THR A 463 24.74 6.15 -13.54
N ASP A 464 24.25 7.30 -13.08
CA ASP A 464 25.04 8.33 -12.41
C ASP A 464 25.61 7.86 -11.06
N THR A 465 24.85 7.04 -10.35
CA THR A 465 25.23 6.48 -9.04
C THR A 465 25.91 5.11 -9.15
N LYS A 466 26.17 4.62 -10.35
CA LYS A 466 26.72 3.28 -10.61
C LYS A 466 25.92 2.16 -9.93
N GLY A 467 24.61 2.35 -9.80
CA GLY A 467 23.72 1.40 -9.15
C GLY A 467 23.66 1.47 -7.62
N ASN A 468 24.41 2.38 -6.98
CA ASN A 468 24.49 2.48 -5.53
C ASN A 468 23.53 3.50 -4.91
N GLY A 469 22.76 4.23 -5.72
CA GLY A 469 21.81 5.21 -5.23
C GLY A 469 20.42 4.61 -5.02
N ILE A 470 19.70 5.13 -4.04
CA ILE A 470 18.30 4.80 -3.76
C ILE A 470 17.47 6.08 -3.93
N ILE A 471 16.39 6.00 -4.71
CA ILE A 471 15.44 7.11 -4.86
C ILE A 471 14.03 6.62 -4.55
N ASN A 472 13.39 7.31 -3.60
CA ASN A 472 12.00 7.09 -3.22
C ASN A 472 11.25 8.40 -3.40
N THR A 473 10.03 8.32 -3.90
CA THR A 473 9.19 9.50 -4.13
C THR A 473 7.83 9.34 -3.48
N MET A 474 7.25 10.44 -3.06
CA MET A 474 5.96 10.49 -2.42
C MET A 474 5.17 11.69 -2.97
N PHE A 475 3.92 11.46 -3.36
CA PHE A 475 3.05 12.53 -3.84
C PHE A 475 2.78 13.56 -2.73
N ASP A 476 3.02 14.85 -3.04
CA ASP A 476 2.90 15.98 -2.09
C ASP A 476 1.74 16.95 -2.42
N GLY A 477 0.98 16.65 -3.47
CA GLY A 477 -0.15 17.48 -3.87
C GLY A 477 0.02 18.14 -5.24
N TYR A 478 -0.77 19.19 -5.49
CA TYR A 478 -0.77 19.92 -6.75
C TYR A 478 -0.35 21.36 -6.52
N GLU A 479 0.57 21.87 -7.33
CA GLU A 479 1.03 23.26 -7.32
C GLU A 479 0.93 23.90 -8.71
N LEU A 480 0.99 25.23 -8.74
CA LEU A 480 0.96 25.98 -9.99
C LEU A 480 2.07 25.51 -10.94
N SER A 481 1.66 25.06 -12.11
CA SER A 481 2.61 24.63 -13.13
C SER A 481 3.43 25.80 -13.67
N LEU A 482 4.75 25.70 -13.55
CA LEU A 482 5.69 26.70 -14.05
C LEU A 482 5.96 26.58 -15.57
N ILE A 483 5.38 25.58 -16.25
CA ILE A 483 5.62 25.36 -17.69
C ILE A 483 5.13 26.55 -18.54
N HIS A 484 4.13 27.29 -18.07
CA HIS A 484 3.47 28.39 -18.81
C HIS A 484 3.74 29.78 -18.26
N ILE A 485 4.63 29.93 -17.26
CA ILE A 485 5.16 31.24 -16.94
C ILE A 485 6.16 31.58 -18.05
N SER A 486 5.66 32.13 -19.17
CA SER A 486 6.50 32.82 -20.12
C SER A 486 7.30 33.87 -19.34
N GLU A 487 8.64 33.80 -19.43
CA GLU A 487 9.46 34.94 -19.00
C GLU A 487 8.85 36.21 -19.56
N PRO A 488 8.71 37.28 -18.76
CA PRO A 488 8.21 38.53 -19.29
C PRO A 488 9.14 38.92 -20.43
N THR A 489 8.62 38.91 -21.65
CA THR A 489 9.31 39.40 -22.81
C THR A 489 9.77 40.81 -22.45
N ARG A 490 11.09 40.99 -22.22
CA ARG A 490 11.68 42.33 -22.17
C ARG A 490 11.34 43.00 -23.51
N ARG A 491 10.30 43.80 -23.50
CA ARG A 491 10.10 44.78 -24.58
C ARG A 491 11.33 45.65 -24.56
N THR A 492 12.25 45.43 -25.47
CA THR A 492 13.25 46.43 -25.83
C THR A 492 12.49 47.64 -26.33
N PRO A 493 12.69 48.84 -25.75
CA PRO A 493 12.12 50.05 -26.35
C PRO A 493 12.79 50.27 -27.69
N ILE A 494 12.00 50.27 -28.74
CA ILE A 494 12.42 50.73 -30.04
C ILE A 494 12.56 52.25 -29.91
N SER A 495 13.80 52.74 -30.00
CA SER A 495 14.16 54.13 -30.14
C SER A 495 13.87 54.63 -31.55
#